data_39fb45b6274c7ffe8ae4d4061e5b6a0b
#
_entry.id   39fb45b6274c7ffe8ae4d4061e5b6a0b
#
_cell.length_a   1.000
_cell.length_b   1.000
_cell.length_c   1.000
_cell.angle_alpha   90.00
_cell.angle_beta   90.00
_cell.angle_gamma   90.00
#
_symmetry.space_group_name_H-M   'P 1'
#
loop_
_entity.id
_entity.type
_entity.pdbx_description
1 polymer ?
#
loop_
_entity_poly.entity_id
_entity_poly.type
_entity_poly.pdbx_seq_one_letter_code
_entity_poly.pdbx_strand_id
1 'polypeptide(L)'
;MRIATWNVNSVNARLPTVLAWLEAARPDVVGFQEIKCLDEKFPREAFESLGYNVETNGQKTYNGVALLSKYPLSDVRRGLPGVDASGFEAEFEQARYIEAVIECPRPVRVGCLYLPNGNPIGTEKFAYKLAWMDRLQAHAKALLRQEEAFTLCGDYNVIPTPDDAKNPAAWTGDALFQPESRAAFRALTHLGLSEAGALGKQPPGTFTFWD
;
A
#
# COMPACT_ATOMS: atom_id res chain seq x y z
N MET A 1 -10.01 -15.43 5.70
CA MET A 1 -9.51 -14.69 4.53
C MET A 1 -8.04 -14.37 4.74
N ARG A 2 -7.19 -14.63 3.72
CA ARG A 2 -5.77 -14.24 3.71
C ARG A 2 -5.59 -13.05 2.77
N ILE A 3 -5.03 -11.97 3.30
CA ILE A 3 -4.71 -10.77 2.54
C ILE A 3 -3.19 -10.71 2.41
N ALA A 4 -2.70 -10.44 1.22
CA ALA A 4 -1.28 -10.23 0.94
C ALA A 4 -1.05 -8.85 0.34
N THR A 5 0.16 -8.34 0.50
CA THR A 5 0.62 -7.12 -0.16
C THR A 5 2.00 -7.34 -0.74
N TRP A 6 2.25 -6.76 -1.92
CA TRP A 6 3.53 -6.91 -2.60
C TRP A 6 3.81 -5.73 -3.54
N ASN A 7 4.89 -5.01 -3.28
CA ASN A 7 5.44 -4.07 -4.26
C ASN A 7 6.12 -4.89 -5.37
N VAL A 8 5.48 -4.96 -6.54
CA VAL A 8 5.94 -5.81 -7.66
C VAL A 8 6.97 -5.11 -8.56
N ASN A 9 7.19 -3.82 -8.38
CA ASN A 9 8.13 -3.04 -9.17
C ASN A 9 8.03 -3.37 -10.69
N SER A 10 6.88 -3.07 -11.28
CA SER A 10 6.42 -3.40 -12.63
C SER A 10 5.80 -4.80 -12.74
N VAL A 11 4.46 -4.83 -12.77
CA VAL A 11 3.68 -6.06 -12.92
C VAL A 11 4.01 -6.79 -14.24
N ASN A 12 4.15 -6.05 -15.33
CA ASN A 12 4.44 -6.65 -16.65
C ASN A 12 5.83 -7.29 -16.70
N ALA A 13 6.83 -6.66 -16.09
CA ALA A 13 8.20 -7.20 -16.07
C ALA A 13 8.31 -8.48 -15.21
N ARG A 14 7.43 -8.63 -14.22
CA ARG A 14 7.46 -9.75 -13.26
C ARG A 14 6.26 -10.69 -13.36
N LEU A 15 5.47 -10.58 -14.43
CA LEU A 15 4.23 -11.33 -14.58
C LEU A 15 4.40 -12.83 -14.32
N PRO A 16 5.37 -13.54 -14.92
CA PRO A 16 5.53 -14.97 -14.67
C PRO A 16 5.78 -15.31 -13.18
N THR A 17 6.60 -14.51 -12.50
CA THR A 17 6.91 -14.69 -11.08
C THR A 17 5.69 -14.43 -10.20
N VAL A 18 4.92 -13.38 -10.52
CA VAL A 18 3.70 -13.02 -9.80
C VAL A 18 2.64 -14.11 -9.94
N LEU A 19 2.43 -14.63 -11.16
CA LEU A 19 1.47 -15.70 -11.40
C LEU A 19 1.86 -17.00 -10.67
N ALA A 20 3.13 -17.42 -10.77
CA ALA A 20 3.63 -18.60 -10.04
C ALA A 20 3.45 -18.47 -8.52
N TRP A 21 3.69 -17.27 -7.96
CA TRP A 21 3.46 -17.03 -6.56
C TRP A 21 1.97 -17.07 -6.18
N LEU A 22 1.09 -16.51 -7.01
CA LEU A 22 -0.37 -16.58 -6.78
C LEU A 22 -0.88 -18.02 -6.79
N GLU A 23 -0.39 -18.86 -7.71
CA GLU A 23 -0.73 -20.29 -7.76
C GLU A 23 -0.26 -21.06 -6.53
N ALA A 24 0.93 -20.74 -6.01
CA ALA A 24 1.50 -21.39 -4.83
C ALA A 24 0.86 -20.90 -3.53
N ALA A 25 0.79 -19.58 -3.32
CA ALA A 25 0.35 -18.97 -2.06
C ALA A 25 -1.17 -18.91 -1.94
N ARG A 26 -1.89 -18.75 -3.06
CA ARG A 26 -3.36 -18.67 -3.16
C ARG A 26 -3.99 -17.72 -2.14
N PRO A 27 -3.52 -16.47 -2.01
CA PRO A 27 -4.18 -15.51 -1.14
C PRO A 27 -5.61 -15.25 -1.61
N ASP A 28 -6.49 -14.81 -0.69
CA ASP A 28 -7.86 -14.46 -1.04
C ASP A 28 -7.93 -13.05 -1.63
N VAL A 29 -7.09 -12.14 -1.12
CA VAL A 29 -6.96 -10.75 -1.59
C VAL A 29 -5.49 -10.38 -1.69
N VAL A 30 -5.13 -9.61 -2.70
CA VAL A 30 -3.76 -9.08 -2.90
C VAL A 30 -3.80 -7.60 -3.25
N GLY A 31 -3.00 -6.80 -2.56
CA GLY A 31 -2.67 -5.44 -2.96
C GLY A 31 -1.30 -5.40 -3.64
N PHE A 32 -1.23 -4.94 -4.89
CA PHE A 32 0.03 -4.68 -5.57
C PHE A 32 0.36 -3.19 -5.56
N GLN A 33 1.64 -2.88 -5.39
CA GLN A 33 2.20 -1.55 -5.51
C GLN A 33 3.23 -1.52 -6.65
N GLU A 34 3.44 -0.34 -7.21
CA GLU A 34 4.32 -0.10 -8.36
C GLU A 34 3.98 -0.99 -9.56
N ILE A 35 2.71 -1.05 -9.96
CA ILE A 35 2.32 -1.80 -11.17
C ILE A 35 2.93 -1.20 -12.44
N LYS A 36 3.25 0.12 -12.44
CA LYS A 36 3.99 0.86 -13.49
C LYS A 36 3.40 0.73 -14.88
N CYS A 37 2.08 0.62 -14.98
CA CYS A 37 1.36 0.59 -16.25
C CYS A 37 0.02 1.31 -16.11
N LEU A 38 -0.52 1.77 -17.23
CA LEU A 38 -1.89 2.27 -17.32
C LEU A 38 -2.89 1.11 -17.14
N ASP A 39 -4.12 1.40 -16.76
CA ASP A 39 -5.15 0.41 -16.49
C ASP A 39 -5.41 -0.53 -17.70
N GLU A 40 -5.42 0.03 -18.91
CA GLU A 40 -5.60 -0.73 -20.16
C GLU A 40 -4.38 -1.58 -20.54
N LYS A 41 -3.24 -1.39 -19.89
CA LYS A 41 -2.01 -2.17 -20.07
C LYS A 41 -1.74 -3.18 -18.95
N PHE A 42 -2.62 -3.19 -17.96
CA PHE A 42 -2.55 -4.17 -16.89
C PHE A 42 -2.91 -5.56 -17.43
N PRO A 43 -2.14 -6.62 -17.13
CA PRO A 43 -2.39 -7.96 -17.69
C PRO A 43 -3.57 -8.66 -16.98
N ARG A 44 -4.74 -8.04 -17.05
CA ARG A 44 -5.98 -8.40 -16.34
C ARG A 44 -6.36 -9.87 -16.58
N GLU A 45 -6.39 -10.29 -17.85
CA GLU A 45 -6.81 -11.65 -18.24
C GLU A 45 -5.99 -12.75 -17.56
N ALA A 46 -4.68 -12.51 -17.34
CA ALA A 46 -3.82 -13.48 -16.68
C ALA A 46 -4.23 -13.73 -15.22
N PHE A 47 -4.69 -12.70 -14.51
CA PHE A 47 -5.16 -12.79 -13.13
C PHE A 47 -6.59 -13.33 -13.05
N GLU A 48 -7.45 -12.92 -13.96
CA GLU A 48 -8.83 -13.41 -14.05
C GLU A 48 -8.87 -14.91 -14.35
N SER A 49 -7.93 -15.41 -15.16
CA SER A 49 -7.77 -16.85 -15.41
C SER A 49 -7.41 -17.66 -14.18
N LEU A 50 -6.82 -17.02 -13.14
CA LEU A 50 -6.55 -17.60 -11.83
C LEU A 50 -7.73 -17.43 -10.84
N GLY A 51 -8.86 -16.88 -11.30
CA GLY A 51 -10.08 -16.69 -10.51
C GLY A 51 -10.09 -15.42 -9.67
N TYR A 52 -9.27 -14.41 -10.00
CA TYR A 52 -9.29 -13.12 -9.30
C TYR A 52 -10.14 -12.09 -10.05
N ASN A 53 -10.97 -11.36 -9.32
CA ASN A 53 -11.50 -10.06 -9.74
C ASN A 53 -10.39 -9.04 -9.59
N VAL A 54 -10.27 -8.10 -10.52
CA VAL A 54 -9.16 -7.15 -10.60
C VAL A 54 -9.67 -5.72 -10.65
N GLU A 55 -9.15 -4.86 -9.78
CA GLU A 55 -9.34 -3.42 -9.84
C GLU A 55 -7.99 -2.70 -9.79
N THR A 56 -7.82 -1.67 -10.61
CA THR A 56 -6.56 -0.97 -10.76
C THR A 56 -6.73 0.54 -10.65
N ASN A 57 -5.69 1.20 -10.21
CA ASN A 57 -5.46 2.63 -10.35
C ASN A 57 -4.04 2.78 -10.92
N GLY A 58 -3.95 2.80 -12.23
CA GLY A 58 -2.70 2.71 -12.98
C GLY A 58 -2.11 4.08 -13.32
N GLN A 59 -0.80 4.10 -13.50
CA GLN A 59 -0.07 5.27 -13.98
C GLN A 59 1.08 4.82 -14.89
N LYS A 60 1.32 5.57 -15.95
CA LYS A 60 2.40 5.27 -16.90
C LYS A 60 3.77 5.42 -16.22
N THR A 61 4.63 4.44 -16.38
CA THR A 61 6.07 4.45 -15.99
C THR A 61 6.33 4.35 -14.49
N TYR A 62 5.55 5.04 -13.66
CA TYR A 62 5.74 5.11 -12.20
C TYR A 62 4.46 4.75 -11.47
N ASN A 63 4.56 4.52 -10.15
CA ASN A 63 3.42 4.32 -9.28
C ASN A 63 2.46 3.21 -9.74
N GLY A 64 1.18 3.40 -9.46
CA GLY A 64 0.12 2.46 -9.77
C GLY A 64 -0.06 1.41 -8.70
N VAL A 65 -1.31 1.18 -8.33
CA VAL A 65 -1.73 0.18 -7.35
C VAL A 65 -2.86 -0.68 -7.92
N ALA A 66 -2.97 -1.90 -7.43
CA ALA A 66 -4.04 -2.82 -7.83
C ALA A 66 -4.55 -3.62 -6.65
N LEU A 67 -5.83 -3.97 -6.68
CA LEU A 67 -6.48 -4.94 -5.81
C LEU A 67 -6.95 -6.13 -6.63
N LEU A 68 -6.55 -7.32 -6.20
CA LEU A 68 -7.01 -8.59 -6.71
C LEU A 68 -7.78 -9.31 -5.62
N SER A 69 -8.94 -9.90 -5.93
CA SER A 69 -9.77 -10.61 -4.96
C SER A 69 -10.45 -11.83 -5.58
N LYS A 70 -10.48 -12.95 -4.86
CA LYS A 70 -11.31 -14.11 -5.21
C LYS A 70 -12.80 -13.86 -5.00
N TYR A 71 -13.16 -12.84 -4.24
CA TYR A 71 -14.53 -12.40 -4.03
C TYR A 71 -14.83 -11.19 -4.91
N PRO A 72 -16.10 -10.91 -5.21
CA PRO A 72 -16.47 -9.67 -5.89
C PRO A 72 -15.98 -8.42 -5.14
N LEU A 73 -15.69 -7.37 -5.90
CA LEU A 73 -15.27 -6.07 -5.40
C LEU A 73 -16.41 -5.07 -5.63
N SER A 74 -16.76 -4.30 -4.59
CA SER A 74 -17.77 -3.23 -4.67
C SER A 74 -17.23 -1.95 -4.03
N ASP A 75 -17.95 -0.84 -4.20
CA ASP A 75 -17.58 0.49 -3.70
C ASP A 75 -16.08 0.81 -3.91
N VAL A 76 -15.62 0.59 -5.16
CA VAL A 76 -14.23 0.83 -5.54
C VAL A 76 -13.95 2.31 -5.60
N ARG A 77 -12.94 2.76 -4.87
CA ARG A 77 -12.49 4.17 -4.85
C ARG A 77 -11.02 4.24 -5.22
N ARG A 78 -10.69 5.15 -6.12
CA ARG A 78 -9.33 5.42 -6.61
C ARG A 78 -8.87 6.77 -6.11
N GLY A 79 -7.61 6.84 -5.72
CA GLY A 79 -7.02 8.02 -5.09
C GLY A 79 -7.33 8.14 -3.60
N LEU A 80 -6.40 8.69 -2.85
CA LEU A 80 -6.57 8.94 -1.42
C LEU A 80 -7.46 10.17 -1.21
N PRO A 81 -8.57 10.09 -0.45
CA PRO A 81 -9.42 11.25 -0.17
C PRO A 81 -8.67 12.40 0.50
N GLY A 82 -9.18 13.63 0.32
CA GLY A 82 -8.61 14.84 0.90
C GLY A 82 -7.78 15.65 -0.11
N VAL A 83 -7.27 16.79 0.36
CA VAL A 83 -6.46 17.72 -0.44
C VAL A 83 -5.00 17.56 -0.09
N ASP A 84 -4.13 17.59 -1.09
CA ASP A 84 -2.69 17.66 -0.87
C ASP A 84 -2.29 19.07 -0.39
N ALA A 85 -1.97 19.17 0.91
CA ALA A 85 -1.57 20.42 1.53
C ALA A 85 -0.15 20.88 1.12
N SER A 86 0.66 20.00 0.52
CA SER A 86 1.99 20.35 0.00
C SER A 86 1.93 21.07 -1.34
N GLY A 87 0.80 20.94 -2.08
CA GLY A 87 0.64 21.43 -3.45
C GLY A 87 1.36 20.61 -4.51
N PHE A 88 2.07 19.55 -4.14
CA PHE A 88 2.88 18.74 -5.06
C PHE A 88 2.01 17.97 -6.07
N GLU A 89 0.86 17.46 -5.65
CA GLU A 89 -0.08 16.74 -6.53
C GLU A 89 -0.87 17.66 -7.47
N ALA A 90 -0.85 18.98 -7.25
CA ALA A 90 -1.56 19.92 -8.11
C ALA A 90 -1.08 19.87 -9.56
N GLU A 91 0.15 19.45 -9.81
CA GLU A 91 0.70 19.27 -11.15
C GLU A 91 0.56 17.84 -11.70
N PHE A 92 0.51 16.83 -10.82
CA PHE A 92 0.49 15.41 -11.22
C PHE A 92 -0.32 14.58 -10.24
N GLU A 93 -1.53 14.20 -10.62
CA GLU A 93 -2.28 13.20 -9.89
C GLU A 93 -1.49 11.88 -9.86
N GLN A 94 -1.20 11.37 -8.66
CA GLN A 94 -0.40 10.17 -8.49
C GLN A 94 -1.27 8.98 -8.08
N ALA A 95 -1.21 7.91 -8.88
CA ALA A 95 -1.94 6.66 -8.65
C ALA A 95 -1.27 5.85 -7.51
N ARG A 96 -1.58 6.21 -6.24
CA ARG A 96 -0.95 5.64 -5.04
C ARG A 96 -1.93 4.96 -4.08
N TYR A 97 -3.22 5.01 -4.38
CA TYR A 97 -4.24 4.46 -3.48
C TYR A 97 -5.43 3.91 -4.26
N ILE A 98 -5.90 2.76 -3.83
CA ILE A 98 -7.17 2.16 -4.25
C ILE A 98 -7.78 1.42 -3.07
N GLU A 99 -9.08 1.53 -2.89
CA GLU A 99 -9.81 0.74 -1.91
C GLU A 99 -11.08 0.14 -2.51
N ALA A 100 -11.51 -0.97 -1.95
CA ALA A 100 -12.77 -1.61 -2.31
C ALA A 100 -13.33 -2.39 -1.12
N VAL A 101 -14.63 -2.65 -1.12
CA VAL A 101 -15.26 -3.63 -0.25
C VAL A 101 -15.13 -5.00 -0.89
N ILE A 102 -14.61 -5.95 -0.13
CA ILE A 102 -14.51 -7.37 -0.50
C ILE A 102 -15.80 -8.04 -0.08
N GLU A 103 -16.60 -8.50 -1.02
CA GLU A 103 -17.91 -9.13 -0.81
C GLU A 103 -17.78 -10.59 -0.37
N CYS A 104 -17.10 -10.82 0.73
CA CYS A 104 -16.98 -12.13 1.37
C CYS A 104 -18.07 -12.28 2.45
N PRO A 105 -18.24 -13.47 3.09
CA PRO A 105 -19.30 -13.70 4.08
C PRO A 105 -19.35 -12.69 5.24
N ARG A 106 -18.23 -12.05 5.53
CA ARG A 106 -18.14 -10.86 6.41
C ARG A 106 -17.42 -9.80 5.61
N PRO A 107 -18.13 -8.87 4.98
CA PRO A 107 -17.51 -7.85 4.14
C PRO A 107 -16.42 -7.08 4.87
N VAL A 108 -15.36 -6.76 4.16
CA VAL A 108 -14.24 -5.98 4.68
C VAL A 108 -13.75 -5.01 3.63
N ARG A 109 -13.54 -3.76 3.99
CA ARG A 109 -12.88 -2.78 3.13
C ARG A 109 -11.38 -3.01 3.14
N VAL A 110 -10.79 -3.11 1.97
CA VAL A 110 -9.34 -3.27 1.80
C VAL A 110 -8.82 -2.06 1.04
N GLY A 111 -7.94 -1.29 1.66
CA GLY A 111 -7.16 -0.23 1.03
C GLY A 111 -5.77 -0.74 0.68
N CYS A 112 -5.36 -0.53 -0.57
CA CYS A 112 -4.00 -0.78 -1.04
C CYS A 112 -3.31 0.55 -1.30
N LEU A 113 -2.16 0.77 -0.67
CA LEU A 113 -1.43 2.03 -0.76
C LEU A 113 0.03 1.86 -1.19
N TYR A 114 0.53 2.89 -1.86
CA TYR A 114 1.94 3.10 -2.18
C TYR A 114 2.35 4.50 -1.70
N LEU A 115 2.81 4.58 -0.47
CA LEU A 115 3.16 5.84 0.17
C LEU A 115 4.36 6.49 -0.53
N PRO A 116 4.38 7.82 -0.74
CA PRO A 116 5.54 8.48 -1.33
C PRO A 116 6.84 8.15 -0.60
N ASN A 117 7.91 7.89 -1.35
CA ASN A 117 9.23 7.60 -0.78
C ASN A 117 9.76 8.79 0.04
N GLY A 118 9.69 10.02 -0.51
CA GLY A 118 10.05 11.26 0.18
C GLY A 118 11.52 11.66 0.03
N ASN A 119 12.33 10.90 -0.68
CA ASN A 119 13.73 11.24 -0.91
C ASN A 119 13.92 12.20 -2.11
N PRO A 120 14.94 13.09 -2.08
CA PRO A 120 15.81 13.37 -0.94
C PRO A 120 15.11 14.16 0.16
N ILE A 121 15.53 13.96 1.42
CA ILE A 121 15.07 14.79 2.55
C ILE A 121 15.43 16.25 2.31
N GLY A 122 14.66 17.19 2.92
CA GLY A 122 14.87 18.62 2.74
C GLY A 122 14.35 19.18 1.41
N THR A 123 13.59 18.39 0.64
CA THR A 123 12.91 18.82 -0.60
C THR A 123 11.39 18.78 -0.47
N GLU A 124 10.69 19.31 -1.46
CA GLU A 124 9.23 19.20 -1.57
C GLU A 124 8.72 17.75 -1.53
N LYS A 125 9.53 16.79 -1.96
CA LYS A 125 9.17 15.36 -1.93
C LYS A 125 8.98 14.84 -0.51
N PHE A 126 9.78 15.31 0.43
CA PHE A 126 9.63 14.94 1.82
C PHE A 126 8.40 15.60 2.45
N ALA A 127 8.16 16.89 2.15
CA ALA A 127 6.94 17.58 2.57
C ALA A 127 5.68 16.90 2.00
N TYR A 128 5.70 16.52 0.73
CA TYR A 128 4.63 15.76 0.09
C TYR A 128 4.36 14.42 0.78
N LYS A 129 5.43 13.67 1.12
CA LYS A 129 5.30 12.43 1.88
C LYS A 129 4.54 12.64 3.19
N LEU A 130 4.92 13.64 3.97
CA LEU A 130 4.30 13.91 5.27
C LEU A 130 2.85 14.36 5.10
N ALA A 131 2.56 15.26 4.16
CA ALA A 131 1.19 15.68 3.82
C ALA A 131 0.32 14.50 3.38
N TRP A 132 0.88 13.57 2.60
CA TRP A 132 0.18 12.35 2.19
C TRP A 132 -0.14 11.45 3.39
N MET A 133 0.78 11.33 4.35
CA MET A 133 0.55 10.58 5.60
C MET A 133 -0.54 11.23 6.46
N ASP A 134 -0.62 12.55 6.52
CA ASP A 134 -1.69 13.27 7.22
C ASP A 134 -3.06 13.00 6.57
N ARG A 135 -3.13 12.98 5.23
CA ARG A 135 -4.34 12.60 4.48
C ARG A 135 -4.75 11.15 4.80
N LEU A 136 -3.78 10.22 4.79
CA LEU A 136 -4.03 8.81 5.13
C LEU A 136 -4.57 8.68 6.56
N GLN A 137 -4.01 9.42 7.51
CA GLN A 137 -4.48 9.45 8.90
C GLN A 137 -5.92 9.99 8.98
N ALA A 138 -6.24 11.06 8.26
CA ALA A 138 -7.59 11.62 8.21
C ALA A 138 -8.59 10.63 7.61
N HIS A 139 -8.21 9.94 6.54
CA HIS A 139 -9.03 8.90 5.91
C HIS A 139 -9.25 7.70 6.84
N ALA A 140 -8.20 7.20 7.50
CA ALA A 140 -8.32 6.12 8.46
C ALA A 140 -9.25 6.48 9.63
N LYS A 141 -9.20 7.72 10.13
CA LYS A 141 -10.17 8.23 11.12
C LYS A 141 -11.61 8.21 10.60
N ALA A 142 -11.81 8.54 9.33
CA ALA A 142 -13.15 8.49 8.72
C ALA A 142 -13.66 7.04 8.60
N LEU A 143 -12.79 6.10 8.21
CA LEU A 143 -13.13 4.68 8.15
C LEU A 143 -13.46 4.11 9.54
N LEU A 144 -12.68 4.45 10.57
CA LEU A 144 -12.95 4.02 11.95
C LEU A 144 -14.32 4.48 12.45
N ARG A 145 -14.79 5.66 12.05
CA ARG A 145 -16.11 6.18 12.42
C ARG A 145 -17.28 5.42 11.78
N GLN A 146 -17.02 4.67 10.71
CA GLN A 146 -18.05 3.85 10.05
C GLN A 146 -18.32 2.55 10.82
N GLU A 147 -17.46 2.19 11.78
CA GLU A 147 -17.54 0.96 12.57
C GLU A 147 -17.58 -0.31 11.69
N GLU A 148 -17.07 -0.22 10.47
CA GLU A 148 -16.94 -1.33 9.54
C GLU A 148 -15.53 -1.93 9.60
N ALA A 149 -15.44 -3.23 9.33
CA ALA A 149 -14.14 -3.88 9.26
C ALA A 149 -13.34 -3.37 8.06
N PHE A 150 -12.11 -2.91 8.30
CA PHE A 150 -11.22 -2.53 7.23
C PHE A 150 -9.76 -2.88 7.52
N THR A 151 -8.96 -2.92 6.48
CA THR A 151 -7.50 -3.03 6.54
C THR A 151 -6.86 -2.11 5.51
N LEU A 152 -5.71 -1.55 5.86
CA LEU A 152 -4.85 -0.79 4.97
C LEU A 152 -3.56 -1.59 4.77
N CYS A 153 -3.33 -2.08 3.58
CA CYS A 153 -2.12 -2.82 3.23
C CYS A 153 -1.35 -2.10 2.13
N GLY A 154 -0.06 -2.35 2.04
CA GLY A 154 0.73 -1.74 0.97
C GLY A 154 2.17 -1.46 1.38
N ASP A 155 2.83 -0.69 0.54
CA ASP A 155 4.17 -0.17 0.77
C ASP A 155 4.08 1.21 1.42
N TYR A 156 4.34 1.24 2.71
CA TYR A 156 4.29 2.47 3.52
C TYR A 156 5.54 3.35 3.37
N ASN A 157 6.58 2.86 2.74
CA ASN A 157 7.86 3.58 2.63
C ASN A 157 8.32 4.17 3.99
N VAL A 158 8.15 3.42 5.07
CA VAL A 158 8.60 3.75 6.42
C VAL A 158 9.30 2.53 7.02
N ILE A 159 10.41 2.76 7.68
CA ILE A 159 11.08 1.79 8.56
C ILE A 159 10.68 2.18 10.00
N PRO A 160 9.68 1.51 10.59
CA PRO A 160 9.08 1.96 11.85
C PRO A 160 10.07 1.91 13.02
N THR A 161 10.88 0.85 13.09
CA THR A 161 11.88 0.62 14.14
C THR A 161 13.20 0.15 13.52
N PRO A 162 14.31 0.22 14.25
CA PRO A 162 15.58 -0.35 13.79
C PRO A 162 15.49 -1.84 13.44
N ASP A 163 14.62 -2.58 14.11
CA ASP A 163 14.47 -4.03 13.91
C ASP A 163 13.80 -4.40 12.60
N ASP A 164 13.17 -3.42 11.93
CA ASP A 164 12.52 -3.60 10.64
C ASP A 164 13.50 -3.67 9.46
N ALA A 165 14.76 -3.29 9.66
CA ALA A 165 15.78 -3.29 8.61
C ALA A 165 17.02 -4.07 9.04
N LYS A 166 17.61 -4.85 8.11
CA LYS A 166 18.82 -5.64 8.38
C LYS A 166 20.03 -4.78 8.78
N ASN A 167 20.15 -3.58 8.22
CA ASN A 167 21.21 -2.61 8.52
C ASN A 167 20.61 -1.22 8.77
N PRO A 168 20.03 -0.97 9.94
CA PRO A 168 19.34 0.29 10.21
C PRO A 168 20.25 1.53 10.14
N ALA A 169 21.55 1.38 10.40
CA ALA A 169 22.51 2.48 10.33
C ALA A 169 22.64 3.05 8.90
N ALA A 170 22.43 2.25 7.88
CA ALA A 170 22.47 2.70 6.48
C ALA A 170 21.30 3.64 6.12
N TRP A 171 20.24 3.65 6.91
CA TRP A 171 18.99 4.37 6.63
C TRP A 171 18.84 5.68 7.40
N THR A 172 19.81 6.05 8.23
CA THR A 172 19.72 7.25 9.11
C THR A 172 19.53 8.57 8.35
N GLY A 173 20.04 8.65 7.11
CA GLY A 173 19.86 9.79 6.21
C GLY A 173 18.69 9.67 5.22
N ASP A 174 17.92 8.60 5.30
CA ASP A 174 16.85 8.30 4.36
C ASP A 174 15.48 8.77 4.88
N ALA A 175 14.59 9.19 3.97
CA ALA A 175 13.24 9.65 4.29
C ALA A 175 12.39 8.57 4.99
N LEU A 176 12.66 7.29 4.71
CA LEU A 176 11.94 6.16 5.31
C LEU A 176 12.21 6.04 6.82
N PHE A 177 13.38 6.48 7.28
CA PHE A 177 13.82 6.31 8.65
C PHE A 177 13.83 7.62 9.47
N GLN A 178 13.42 8.74 8.85
CA GLN A 178 13.36 10.02 9.55
C GLN A 178 12.38 9.97 10.74
N PRO A 179 12.68 10.69 11.84
CA PRO A 179 11.81 10.77 13.01
C PRO A 179 10.38 11.19 12.66
N GLU A 180 10.20 12.12 11.71
CA GLU A 180 8.90 12.62 11.25
C GLU A 180 8.09 11.51 10.56
N SER A 181 8.70 10.76 9.65
CA SER A 181 8.05 9.61 8.97
C SER A 181 7.59 8.56 9.98
N ARG A 182 8.46 8.23 10.94
CA ARG A 182 8.17 7.27 12.00
C ARG A 182 7.10 7.78 12.99
N ALA A 183 7.11 9.07 13.28
CA ALA A 183 6.09 9.69 14.12
C ALA A 183 4.71 9.67 13.43
N ALA A 184 4.65 10.01 12.15
CA ALA A 184 3.41 9.95 11.36
C ALA A 184 2.86 8.52 11.26
N PHE A 185 3.72 7.51 11.08
CA PHE A 185 3.31 6.10 11.10
C PHE A 185 2.76 5.67 12.46
N ARG A 186 3.43 6.03 13.55
CA ARG A 186 2.92 5.77 14.92
C ARG A 186 1.59 6.48 15.16
N ALA A 187 1.43 7.71 14.70
CA ALA A 187 0.17 8.44 14.84
C ALA A 187 -0.99 7.71 14.13
N LEU A 188 -0.72 7.10 12.97
CA LEU A 188 -1.71 6.26 12.25
C LEU A 188 -2.08 5.03 13.09
N THR A 189 -1.10 4.28 13.61
CA THR A 189 -1.37 3.08 14.43
C THR A 189 -2.08 3.43 15.74
N HIS A 190 -1.77 4.56 16.35
CA HIS A 190 -2.42 5.04 17.59
C HIS A 190 -3.88 5.47 17.42
N LEU A 191 -4.43 5.49 16.21
CA LEU A 191 -5.87 5.68 16.00
C LEU A 191 -6.74 4.51 16.51
N GLY A 192 -6.12 3.42 16.90
CA GLY A 192 -6.78 2.16 17.27
C GLY A 192 -6.58 1.05 16.25
N LEU A 193 -5.71 1.27 15.27
CA LEU A 193 -5.33 0.24 14.31
C LEU A 193 -4.29 -0.70 14.94
N SER A 194 -4.34 -1.96 14.53
CA SER A 194 -3.34 -2.95 14.91
C SER A 194 -2.46 -3.28 13.71
N GLU A 195 -1.16 -3.24 13.91
CA GLU A 195 -0.20 -3.70 12.91
C GLU A 195 -0.21 -5.24 12.85
N ALA A 196 -0.45 -5.81 11.67
CA ALA A 196 -0.58 -7.26 11.51
C ALA A 196 0.70 -8.02 11.90
N GLY A 197 1.87 -7.44 11.64
CA GLY A 197 3.15 -8.00 12.07
C GLY A 197 3.30 -8.07 13.59
N ALA A 198 2.78 -7.10 14.31
CA ALA A 198 2.82 -7.07 15.78
C ALA A 198 1.82 -8.02 16.44
N LEU A 199 0.76 -8.43 15.74
CA LEU A 199 -0.25 -9.37 16.26
C LEU A 199 0.24 -10.82 16.29
N GLY A 200 1.28 -11.15 15.52
CA GLY A 200 1.89 -12.47 15.44
C GLY A 200 3.24 -12.52 16.16
N LYS A 201 3.65 -13.72 16.61
CA LYS A 201 5.04 -13.94 17.04
C LYS A 201 5.91 -14.04 15.78
N GLN A 202 6.53 -12.94 15.39
CA GLN A 202 7.47 -12.95 14.28
C GLN A 202 8.80 -13.58 14.73
N PRO A 203 9.41 -14.45 13.90
CA PRO A 203 10.76 -14.94 14.18
C PRO A 203 11.76 -13.77 14.24
N PRO A 204 12.81 -13.85 15.05
CA PRO A 204 13.91 -12.88 15.03
C PRO A 204 14.47 -12.74 13.60
N GLY A 205 14.73 -11.52 13.16
CA GLY A 205 15.21 -11.21 11.81
C GLY A 205 14.14 -11.21 10.72
N THR A 206 12.86 -11.18 11.09
CA THR A 206 11.77 -10.87 10.16
C THR A 206 11.79 -9.36 9.90
N PHE A 207 12.37 -8.98 8.79
CA PHE A 207 12.41 -7.56 8.39
C PHE A 207 11.13 -7.21 7.64
N THR A 208 10.67 -5.96 7.80
CA THR A 208 9.56 -5.41 7.03
C THR A 208 10.07 -4.56 5.85
N PHE A 209 11.36 -4.26 5.84
CA PHE A 209 12.03 -3.53 4.77
C PHE A 209 13.37 -4.19 4.39
N TRP A 210 13.58 -4.34 3.09
CA TRP A 210 14.84 -4.81 2.49
C TRP A 210 15.00 -4.25 1.07
N ASP A 211 16.26 -4.15 0.59
CA ASP A 211 16.60 -3.85 -0.81
C ASP A 211 16.57 -5.11 -1.69
#